data_c6434bc1aa58a65750cf1e4b2423608c
#
_entry.id   c6434bc1aa58a65750cf1e4b2423608c
#
_cell.length_a   1.000
_cell.length_b   1.000
_cell.length_c   1.000
_cell.angle_alpha   90.00
_cell.angle_beta   90.00
_cell.angle_gamma   90.00
#
_symmetry.space_group_name_H-M   'P 1'
#
loop_
_entity.id
_entity.type
_entity.pdbx_description
1 polymer ?
#
loop_
_entity_poly.entity_id
_entity_poly.type
_entity_poly.pdbx_seq_one_letter_code
_entity_poly.pdbx_strand_id
1 'polypeptide(L)'
;MRVALLLLLVAALLTQYPATAAPQAQGPGALAASALDFEYFRTRVQPIFLAKREGHTRCVSCHSKGTPMRLQALSPGAATWNEEQSRLNFRVVQARAVPNSLTSSKLLVHPLLAEGGGDFYHSGGKHWNSFLDPEWQTLANWVCGRKGNEKLVELTGACGAAD
;
A
#
# COMPACT_ATOMS: atom_id res chain seq x y z
N MET A 1 -37.40 55.96 -57.82
CA MET A 1 -36.32 55.00 -57.85
C MET A 1 -36.40 54.20 -56.57
N ARG A 2 -36.84 52.93 -56.63
CA ARG A 2 -36.99 52.03 -55.49
C ARG A 2 -35.94 50.92 -55.62
N VAL A 3 -34.98 50.87 -54.70
CA VAL A 3 -33.97 49.82 -54.64
C VAL A 3 -34.48 48.79 -53.68
N ALA A 4 -34.75 47.57 -54.16
CA ALA A 4 -35.17 46.44 -53.39
C ALA A 4 -33.91 45.72 -52.84
N LEU A 5 -33.80 45.61 -51.51
CA LEU A 5 -32.76 44.92 -50.85
C LEU A 5 -33.17 43.42 -50.62
N LEU A 6 -32.58 42.51 -51.37
CA LEU A 6 -32.77 41.07 -51.20
C LEU A 6 -31.85 40.57 -50.05
N LEU A 7 -32.48 40.16 -48.94
CA LEU A 7 -31.83 39.44 -47.84
C LEU A 7 -31.84 37.95 -48.18
N LEU A 8 -30.69 37.41 -48.50
CA LEU A 8 -30.46 35.96 -48.60
C LEU A 8 -30.25 35.37 -47.20
N LEU A 9 -31.26 34.66 -46.72
CA LEU A 9 -31.16 33.81 -45.50
C LEU A 9 -30.49 32.49 -45.90
N VAL A 10 -29.23 32.31 -45.52
CA VAL A 10 -28.53 31.01 -45.56
C VAL A 10 -28.84 30.26 -44.28
N ALA A 11 -29.77 29.31 -44.37
CA ALA A 11 -30.02 28.35 -43.29
C ALA A 11 -28.92 27.30 -43.26
N ALA A 12 -28.00 27.41 -42.31
CA ALA A 12 -27.01 26.36 -42.03
C ALA A 12 -27.69 25.20 -41.30
N LEU A 13 -27.98 24.12 -41.99
CA LEU A 13 -28.36 22.85 -41.37
C LEU A 13 -27.11 22.23 -40.66
N LEU A 14 -27.03 22.41 -39.38
CA LEU A 14 -26.11 21.67 -38.54
C LEU A 14 -26.63 20.22 -38.36
N THR A 15 -26.14 19.32 -39.18
CA THR A 15 -26.36 17.88 -38.98
C THR A 15 -25.58 17.45 -37.73
N GLN A 16 -26.29 17.25 -36.61
CA GLN A 16 -25.74 16.64 -35.42
C GLN A 16 -25.57 15.14 -35.68
N TYR A 17 -24.33 14.71 -35.88
CA TYR A 17 -24.00 13.28 -35.86
C TYR A 17 -24.04 12.80 -34.42
N PRO A 18 -24.83 11.75 -34.07
CA PRO A 18 -24.72 11.15 -32.77
C PRO A 18 -23.34 10.52 -32.66
N ALA A 19 -22.53 11.00 -31.73
CA ALA A 19 -21.29 10.34 -31.36
C ALA A 19 -21.63 8.98 -30.72
N THR A 20 -21.56 7.93 -31.51
CA THR A 20 -21.54 6.55 -30.99
C THR A 20 -20.30 6.39 -30.12
N ALA A 21 -20.49 6.37 -28.79
CA ALA A 21 -19.46 6.02 -27.86
C ALA A 21 -19.02 4.58 -28.18
N ALA A 22 -17.78 4.43 -28.64
CA ALA A 22 -17.18 3.11 -28.81
C ALA A 22 -17.19 2.38 -27.47
N PRO A 23 -17.59 1.10 -27.41
CA PRO A 23 -17.46 0.32 -26.18
C PRO A 23 -15.96 0.29 -25.81
N GLN A 24 -15.64 0.84 -24.65
CA GLN A 24 -14.31 0.68 -24.08
C GLN A 24 -14.12 -0.81 -23.81
N ALA A 25 -13.27 -1.44 -24.59
CA ALA A 25 -12.82 -2.79 -24.31
C ALA A 25 -12.12 -2.77 -22.96
N GLN A 26 -12.81 -3.26 -21.92
CA GLN A 26 -12.20 -3.62 -20.67
C GLN A 26 -11.26 -4.77 -20.99
N GLY A 27 -9.96 -4.47 -21.05
CA GLY A 27 -8.94 -5.47 -21.20
C GLY A 27 -9.05 -6.51 -20.08
N PRO A 28 -8.62 -7.78 -20.31
CA PRO A 28 -8.76 -8.85 -19.33
C PRO A 28 -8.04 -8.45 -18.06
N GLY A 29 -8.83 -8.25 -17.01
CA GLY A 29 -8.48 -8.19 -15.60
C GLY A 29 -7.05 -7.75 -15.26
N ALA A 30 -6.76 -6.46 -15.26
CA ALA A 30 -5.84 -5.95 -14.27
C ALA A 30 -6.49 -6.31 -12.92
N LEU A 31 -5.94 -7.33 -12.24
CA LEU A 31 -6.26 -7.57 -10.83
C LEU A 31 -6.09 -6.22 -10.16
N ALA A 32 -7.21 -5.59 -9.79
CA ALA A 32 -7.18 -4.34 -9.07
C ALA A 32 -6.22 -4.57 -7.90
N ALA A 33 -5.12 -3.82 -7.85
CA ALA A 33 -4.17 -3.93 -6.76
C ALA A 33 -4.99 -3.84 -5.49
N SER A 34 -5.12 -4.94 -4.74
CA SER A 34 -6.03 -5.00 -3.61
C SER A 34 -5.59 -3.91 -2.65
N ALA A 35 -6.48 -2.98 -2.34
CA ALA A 35 -6.19 -1.94 -1.37
C ALA A 35 -5.83 -2.64 -0.07
N LEU A 36 -4.70 -2.26 0.54
CA LEU A 36 -4.24 -2.84 1.80
C LEU A 36 -5.32 -2.63 2.87
N ASP A 37 -5.62 -3.67 3.63
CA ASP A 37 -6.69 -3.66 4.63
C ASP A 37 -6.28 -2.86 5.87
N PHE A 38 -7.04 -1.82 6.21
CA PHE A 38 -6.78 -0.98 7.37
C PHE A 38 -7.05 -1.69 8.69
N GLU A 39 -8.08 -2.53 8.78
CA GLU A 39 -8.40 -3.23 10.03
C GLU A 39 -7.36 -4.30 10.34
N TYR A 40 -6.90 -5.03 9.33
CA TYR A 40 -5.77 -5.93 9.48
C TYR A 40 -4.51 -5.17 9.92
N PHE A 41 -4.23 -4.04 9.30
CA PHE A 41 -3.12 -3.18 9.70
C PHE A 41 -3.23 -2.78 11.18
N ARG A 42 -4.36 -2.23 11.58
CA ARG A 42 -4.59 -1.73 12.93
C ARG A 42 -4.46 -2.81 14.00
N THR A 43 -5.01 -4.00 13.71
CA THR A 43 -5.12 -5.09 14.69
C THR A 43 -3.95 -6.06 14.68
N ARG A 44 -3.24 -6.20 13.56
CA ARG A 44 -2.20 -7.22 13.37
C ARG A 44 -0.82 -6.63 13.06
N VAL A 45 -0.75 -5.67 12.14
CA VAL A 45 0.53 -5.07 11.69
C VAL A 45 1.03 -4.03 12.70
N GLN A 46 0.18 -3.13 13.10
CA GLN A 46 0.55 -2.00 13.98
C GLN A 46 1.13 -2.44 15.34
N PRO A 47 0.63 -3.49 16.02
CA PRO A 47 1.24 -3.98 17.25
C PRO A 47 2.72 -4.39 17.11
N ILE A 48 3.12 -4.88 15.93
CA ILE A 48 4.50 -5.27 15.64
C ILE A 48 5.48 -4.09 15.83
N PHE A 49 5.06 -2.87 15.47
CA PHE A 49 5.90 -1.68 15.63
C PHE A 49 6.09 -1.25 17.10
N LEU A 50 5.21 -1.71 18.00
CA LEU A 50 5.28 -1.47 19.44
C LEU A 50 5.96 -2.61 20.20
N ALA A 51 6.06 -3.78 19.59
CA ALA A 51 6.64 -4.96 20.23
C ALA A 51 8.11 -4.75 20.60
N LYS A 52 8.49 -5.13 21.82
CA LYS A 52 9.89 -5.18 22.26
C LYS A 52 10.45 -6.56 21.90
N ARG A 53 11.54 -6.57 21.13
CA ARG A 53 12.31 -7.78 20.83
C ARG A 53 13.61 -7.77 21.59
N GLU A 54 14.06 -8.94 21.97
CA GLU A 54 15.36 -9.07 22.61
C GLU A 54 16.48 -8.57 21.67
N GLY A 55 17.43 -7.83 22.21
CA GLY A 55 18.51 -7.23 21.42
C GLY A 55 18.14 -6.06 20.52
N HIS A 56 16.83 -5.73 20.37
CA HIS A 56 16.38 -4.70 19.45
C HIS A 56 15.61 -3.56 20.12
N THR A 57 15.75 -2.38 19.58
CA THR A 57 14.89 -1.24 19.91
C THR A 57 13.52 -1.42 19.21
N ARG A 58 12.43 -0.98 19.86
CA ARG A 58 11.10 -0.97 19.20
C ARG A 58 11.14 -0.13 17.94
N CYS A 59 10.45 -0.57 16.90
CA CYS A 59 10.37 0.17 15.63
C CYS A 59 9.93 1.63 15.84
N VAL A 60 8.91 1.85 16.67
CA VAL A 60 8.39 3.18 16.99
C VAL A 60 9.43 4.11 17.60
N SER A 61 10.42 3.60 18.31
CA SER A 61 11.44 4.45 18.98
C SER A 61 12.30 5.24 18.00
N CYS A 62 12.60 4.68 16.84
CA CYS A 62 13.30 5.35 15.74
C CYS A 62 12.30 5.96 14.75
N HIS A 63 11.26 5.21 14.39
CA HIS A 63 10.31 5.63 13.37
C HIS A 63 9.36 6.75 13.78
N SER A 64 9.30 7.14 15.05
CA SER A 64 8.60 8.38 15.48
C SER A 64 9.48 9.64 15.40
N LYS A 65 10.78 9.54 15.09
CA LYS A 65 11.76 10.62 15.24
C LYS A 65 12.37 11.17 13.94
N GLY A 66 11.84 10.85 12.77
CA GLY A 66 12.33 11.50 11.57
C GLY A 66 12.91 10.57 10.50
N THR A 67 12.52 9.30 10.52
CA THR A 67 12.80 8.37 9.41
C THR A 67 11.81 8.59 8.25
N PRO A 68 12.13 8.16 7.02
CA PRO A 68 11.21 8.27 5.89
C PRO A 68 9.86 7.57 6.08
N MET A 69 9.77 6.54 6.94
CA MET A 69 8.53 5.92 7.41
C MET A 69 8.21 6.46 8.81
N ARG A 70 7.69 7.68 8.88
CA ARG A 70 7.49 8.36 10.15
C ARG A 70 6.14 7.99 10.77
N LEU A 71 6.18 7.13 11.79
CA LEU A 71 5.04 6.80 12.62
C LEU A 71 4.69 7.94 13.58
N GLN A 72 3.45 8.00 14.02
CA GLN A 72 3.03 8.91 15.09
C GLN A 72 3.73 8.54 16.40
N ALA A 73 4.10 9.53 17.19
CA ALA A 73 4.48 9.29 18.59
C ALA A 73 3.25 8.79 19.36
N LEU A 74 3.48 7.92 20.34
CA LEU A 74 2.40 7.55 21.27
C LEU A 74 2.00 8.77 22.11
N SER A 75 0.72 8.92 22.36
CA SER A 75 0.23 9.90 23.33
C SER A 75 0.77 9.60 24.73
N PRO A 76 0.99 10.61 25.58
CA PRO A 76 1.48 10.38 26.94
C PRO A 76 0.62 9.36 27.69
N GLY A 77 1.25 8.33 28.24
CA GLY A 77 0.57 7.26 28.98
C GLY A 77 -0.15 6.21 28.12
N ALA A 78 -0.23 6.38 26.80
CA ALA A 78 -0.90 5.43 25.92
C ALA A 78 0.02 4.24 25.60
N ALA A 79 -0.54 3.03 25.68
CA ALA A 79 0.14 1.79 25.24
C ALA A 79 0.02 1.55 23.74
N THR A 80 -0.99 2.13 23.10
CA THR A 80 -1.31 1.98 21.66
C THR A 80 -1.70 3.31 21.06
N TRP A 81 -1.73 3.38 19.73
CA TRP A 81 -2.25 4.53 19.00
C TRP A 81 -3.78 4.56 19.00
N ASN A 82 -4.35 5.75 19.04
CA ASN A 82 -5.77 5.94 18.80
C ASN A 82 -6.11 5.77 17.31
N GLU A 83 -7.40 5.86 16.97
CA GLU A 83 -7.90 5.67 15.60
C GLU A 83 -7.27 6.65 14.60
N GLU A 84 -7.21 7.94 14.96
CA GLU A 84 -6.65 8.98 14.10
C GLU A 84 -5.15 8.74 13.84
N GLN A 85 -4.38 8.47 14.88
CA GLN A 85 -2.97 8.13 14.78
C GLN A 85 -2.75 6.86 13.94
N SER A 86 -3.63 5.87 14.10
CA SER A 86 -3.57 4.61 13.34
C SER A 86 -3.80 4.85 11.85
N ARG A 87 -4.73 5.72 11.47
CA ARG A 87 -4.96 6.10 10.07
C ARG A 87 -3.78 6.86 9.47
N LEU A 88 -3.15 7.73 10.26
CA LEU A 88 -1.91 8.42 9.84
C LEU A 88 -0.77 7.42 9.63
N ASN A 89 -0.58 6.49 10.56
CA ASN A 89 0.42 5.43 10.46
C ASN A 89 0.16 4.52 9.25
N PHE A 90 -1.10 4.15 9.01
CA PHE A 90 -1.48 3.35 7.85
C PHE A 90 -1.02 4.00 6.54
N ARG A 91 -1.30 5.31 6.34
CA ARG A 91 -0.87 6.04 5.14
C ARG A 91 0.65 6.03 4.95
N VAL A 92 1.40 6.14 6.03
CA VAL A 92 2.87 6.15 5.98
C VAL A 92 3.43 4.76 5.69
N VAL A 93 2.86 3.73 6.31
CA VAL A 93 3.34 2.34 6.17
C VAL A 93 2.96 1.74 4.83
N GLN A 94 1.73 2.00 4.34
CA GLN A 94 1.32 1.51 3.02
C GLN A 94 2.21 2.05 1.89
N ALA A 95 2.79 3.24 2.03
CA ALA A 95 3.74 3.79 1.07
C ALA A 95 5.07 3.01 1.01
N ARG A 96 5.30 2.05 1.90
CA ARG A 96 6.47 1.15 1.94
C ARG A 96 6.12 -0.28 1.54
N ALA A 97 4.87 -0.53 1.21
CA ALA A 97 4.37 -1.80 0.73
C ALA A 97 3.98 -1.69 -0.75
N VAL A 98 4.35 -2.69 -1.52
CA VAL A 98 3.86 -2.87 -2.89
C VAL A 98 2.87 -4.03 -2.83
N PRO A 99 1.56 -3.80 -2.98
CA PRO A 99 0.56 -4.85 -2.90
C PRO A 99 0.90 -6.04 -3.81
N ASN A 100 0.73 -7.23 -3.30
CA ASN A 100 1.06 -8.51 -3.96
C ASN A 100 2.54 -8.72 -4.34
N SER A 101 3.47 -7.92 -3.80
CA SER A 101 4.90 -8.10 -4.05
C SER A 101 5.71 -8.13 -2.75
N LEU A 102 6.28 -9.27 -2.43
CA LEU A 102 7.06 -9.47 -1.21
C LEU A 102 8.42 -8.76 -1.30
N THR A 103 9.15 -8.98 -2.39
CA THR A 103 10.52 -8.47 -2.56
C THR A 103 10.59 -7.00 -2.96
N SER A 104 9.52 -6.42 -3.52
CA SER A 104 9.45 -4.98 -3.81
C SER A 104 8.98 -4.16 -2.62
N SER A 105 8.44 -4.80 -1.57
CA SER A 105 7.93 -4.13 -0.38
C SER A 105 9.05 -3.81 0.60
N LYS A 106 9.47 -2.53 0.65
CA LYS A 106 10.50 -2.06 1.59
C LYS A 106 10.15 -2.32 3.05
N LEU A 107 8.86 -2.37 3.36
CA LEU A 107 8.35 -2.77 4.67
C LEU A 107 8.83 -4.17 5.08
N LEU A 108 8.97 -5.09 4.13
CA LEU A 108 9.34 -6.49 4.35
C LEU A 108 10.85 -6.71 4.27
N VAL A 109 11.47 -6.22 3.19
CA VAL A 109 12.87 -6.56 2.90
C VAL A 109 13.86 -5.70 3.71
N HIS A 110 13.48 -4.47 4.07
CA HIS A 110 14.41 -3.55 4.71
C HIS A 110 14.83 -3.99 6.13
N PRO A 111 13.93 -4.41 7.01
CA PRO A 111 14.27 -4.92 8.34
C PRO A 111 14.61 -6.43 8.38
N LEU A 112 14.54 -7.14 7.25
CA LEU A 112 14.90 -8.55 7.13
C LEU A 112 16.41 -8.72 6.92
N LEU A 113 17.04 -9.72 7.55
CA LEU A 113 18.45 -10.05 7.34
C LEU A 113 18.72 -10.39 5.87
N ALA A 114 19.88 -10.00 5.36
CA ALA A 114 20.23 -10.21 3.95
C ALA A 114 20.23 -11.71 3.58
N GLU A 115 20.74 -12.56 4.45
CA GLU A 115 20.75 -14.02 4.29
C GLU A 115 19.33 -14.63 4.28
N GLY A 116 18.35 -13.90 4.86
CA GLY A 116 16.93 -14.25 4.81
C GLY A 116 16.21 -13.68 3.60
N GLY A 117 16.90 -13.01 2.68
CA GLY A 117 16.34 -12.38 1.49
C GLY A 117 16.02 -10.88 1.65
N GLY A 118 16.54 -10.24 2.67
CA GLY A 118 16.35 -8.81 2.94
C GLY A 118 17.34 -7.90 2.21
N ASP A 119 17.15 -6.59 2.38
CA ASP A 119 18.08 -5.57 1.93
C ASP A 119 19.41 -5.65 2.69
N PHE A 120 20.47 -5.12 2.09
CA PHE A 120 21.79 -5.07 2.71
C PHE A 120 21.81 -4.23 4.01
N TYR A 121 21.11 -3.10 4.05
CA TYR A 121 21.21 -2.15 5.15
C TYR A 121 19.87 -1.70 5.72
N HIS A 122 19.81 -1.61 7.06
CA HIS A 122 18.78 -0.93 7.84
C HIS A 122 19.43 -0.28 9.07
N SER A 123 19.35 1.03 9.20
CA SER A 123 20.05 1.78 10.25
C SER A 123 19.64 1.39 11.68
N GLY A 124 18.44 0.87 11.86
CA GLY A 124 17.92 0.34 13.13
C GLY A 124 18.32 -1.10 13.45
N GLY A 125 19.17 -1.71 12.61
CA GLY A 125 19.48 -3.14 12.65
C GLY A 125 18.41 -4.00 11.98
N LYS A 126 18.73 -5.26 11.74
CA LYS A 126 17.79 -6.23 11.17
C LYS A 126 16.95 -6.84 12.28
N HIS A 127 15.64 -6.81 12.12
CA HIS A 127 14.69 -7.26 13.15
C HIS A 127 14.28 -8.72 13.00
N TRP A 128 14.40 -9.29 11.79
CA TRP A 128 14.05 -10.67 11.49
C TRP A 128 15.18 -11.38 10.76
N ASN A 129 15.52 -12.57 11.23
CA ASN A 129 16.57 -13.38 10.62
C ASN A 129 16.07 -14.15 9.41
N SER A 130 14.77 -14.41 9.34
CA SER A 130 14.15 -15.20 8.29
C SER A 130 12.75 -14.66 7.96
N PHE A 131 12.34 -14.81 6.70
CA PHE A 131 10.95 -14.58 6.28
C PHE A 131 9.96 -15.57 6.92
N LEU A 132 10.42 -16.61 7.60
CA LEU A 132 9.59 -17.53 8.37
C LEU A 132 9.23 -17.00 9.77
N ASP A 133 9.79 -15.85 10.19
CA ASP A 133 9.44 -15.21 11.45
C ASP A 133 7.95 -14.87 11.49
N PRO A 134 7.22 -15.19 12.58
CA PRO A 134 5.77 -14.97 12.67
C PRO A 134 5.33 -13.51 12.47
N GLU A 135 6.12 -12.55 12.95
CA GLU A 135 5.79 -11.14 12.74
C GLU A 135 6.03 -10.73 11.29
N TRP A 136 7.10 -11.20 10.68
CA TRP A 136 7.35 -10.97 9.25
C TRP A 136 6.24 -11.58 8.39
N GLN A 137 5.81 -12.81 8.70
CA GLN A 137 4.69 -13.48 8.05
C GLN A 137 3.39 -12.68 8.16
N THR A 138 3.14 -12.06 9.31
CA THR A 138 1.98 -11.19 9.52
C THR A 138 2.02 -9.97 8.59
N LEU A 139 3.18 -9.31 8.47
CA LEU A 139 3.36 -8.20 7.53
C LEU A 139 3.18 -8.65 6.07
N ALA A 140 3.74 -9.80 5.71
CA ALA A 140 3.66 -10.38 4.38
C ALA A 140 2.21 -10.72 3.99
N ASN A 141 1.44 -11.32 4.91
CA ASN A 141 0.02 -11.60 4.70
C ASN A 141 -0.76 -10.32 4.43
N TRP A 142 -0.48 -9.24 5.16
CA TRP A 142 -1.10 -7.94 4.89
C TRP A 142 -0.75 -7.41 3.50
N VAL A 143 0.52 -7.45 3.10
CA VAL A 143 0.98 -7.03 1.76
C VAL A 143 0.33 -7.87 0.66
N CYS A 144 0.09 -9.15 0.93
CA CYS A 144 -0.57 -10.07 0.01
C CYS A 144 -2.10 -9.99 0.02
N GLY A 145 -2.70 -9.10 0.82
CA GLY A 145 -4.16 -8.97 0.94
C GLY A 145 -4.84 -10.18 1.59
N ARG A 146 -4.08 -11.02 2.28
CA ARG A 146 -4.58 -12.21 2.99
C ARG A 146 -5.16 -11.79 4.34
N LYS A 147 -6.24 -12.44 4.76
CA LYS A 147 -6.93 -12.12 6.03
C LYS A 147 -6.61 -13.10 7.16
N GLY A 148 -6.09 -14.25 6.82
CA GLY A 148 -5.69 -15.29 7.75
C GLY A 148 -4.23 -15.18 8.22
N ASN A 149 -3.74 -16.28 8.75
CA ASN A 149 -2.33 -16.46 9.12
C ASN A 149 -1.70 -17.52 8.19
N GLU A 150 -1.97 -17.39 6.88
CA GLU A 150 -1.40 -18.31 5.90
C GLU A 150 0.12 -18.24 5.97
N LYS A 151 0.76 -19.40 5.96
CA LYS A 151 2.20 -19.50 6.05
C LYS A 151 2.82 -19.41 4.65
N LEU A 152 3.59 -18.36 4.42
CA LEU A 152 4.45 -18.26 3.23
C LEU A 152 5.66 -19.14 3.47
N VAL A 153 5.86 -20.13 2.62
CA VAL A 153 6.96 -21.09 2.73
C VAL A 153 8.14 -20.74 1.80
N GLU A 154 7.92 -19.82 0.88
CA GLU A 154 8.94 -19.35 -0.07
C GLU A 154 8.90 -17.82 -0.17
N LEU A 155 10.07 -17.22 -0.26
CA LEU A 155 10.21 -15.79 -0.54
C LEU A 155 10.31 -15.60 -2.06
N THR A 156 9.16 -15.60 -2.72
CA THR A 156 9.05 -15.29 -4.16
C THR A 156 8.78 -13.80 -4.38
N GLY A 157 9.01 -13.30 -5.59
CA GLY A 157 8.76 -11.90 -5.94
C GLY A 157 7.28 -11.50 -5.82
N ALA A 158 6.37 -12.44 -6.02
CA ALA A 158 4.93 -12.23 -5.91
C ALA A 158 4.35 -13.03 -4.73
N CYS A 159 3.21 -12.57 -4.21
CA CYS A 159 2.40 -13.39 -3.32
C CYS A 159 1.85 -14.55 -4.16
N GLY A 160 2.18 -15.78 -3.81
CA GLY A 160 1.55 -16.96 -4.43
C GLY A 160 0.03 -16.88 -4.38
N ALA A 161 -0.67 -17.68 -5.18
CA ALA A 161 -2.12 -17.80 -5.08
C ALA A 161 -2.49 -18.15 -3.63
N ALA A 162 -3.54 -17.53 -3.10
CA ALA A 162 -4.16 -18.01 -1.88
C ALA A 162 -4.86 -19.34 -2.24
N ASP A 163 -4.49 -20.41 -1.55
CA ASP A 163 -5.18 -21.70 -1.64
C ASP A 163 -6.60 -21.57 -1.08
#